data_33b3fb55750e4bb0bd748b886107e4e6
#
_entry.id   33b3fb55750e4bb0bd748b886107e4e6
#
_cell.length_a   1.000
_cell.length_b   1.000
_cell.length_c   1.000
_cell.angle_alpha   90.00
_cell.angle_beta   90.00
_cell.angle_gamma   90.00
#
_symmetry.space_group_name_H-M   'P 1'
#
loop_
_entity.id
_entity.type
_entity.pdbx_description
1 polymer ?
#
loop_
_entity_poly.entity_id
_entity_poly.type
_entity_poly.pdbx_seq_one_letter_code
_entity_poly.pdbx_strand_id
1 'polypeptide(L)'
;MINLDYTSRTPIYEQIVNEIEKYVALGILKENDKILSIRELASNLGINPNTVKKAYEILENKNIIISISTKGTLIKKNADNVKDDIINNYIKDINNIIKEIEKLGLNKEEIIKRISK
;
A
#
# COMPACT_ATOMS: atom_id res chain seq x y z
N MET A 1 -8.42 11.43 1.06
CA MET A 1 -8.89 11.01 -0.27
C MET A 1 -7.79 10.40 -1.09
N ILE A 2 -8.15 9.44 -1.93
CA ILE A 2 -7.19 8.79 -2.81
C ILE A 2 -6.89 9.70 -3.98
N ASN A 3 -5.62 10.10 -4.12
CA ASN A 3 -5.14 10.87 -5.26
C ASN A 3 -4.36 9.96 -6.18
N LEU A 4 -4.83 9.85 -7.44
CA LEU A 4 -4.20 9.00 -8.43
C LEU A 4 -3.24 9.81 -9.31
N ASP A 5 -2.11 9.20 -9.64
CA ASP A 5 -1.13 9.77 -10.57
C ASP A 5 -1.06 8.89 -11.82
N TYR A 6 -1.70 9.34 -12.90
CA TYR A 6 -1.74 8.60 -14.16
C TYR A 6 -0.41 8.62 -14.91
N THR A 7 0.52 9.49 -14.50
CA THR A 7 1.84 9.59 -15.12
C THR A 7 2.86 8.67 -14.44
N SER A 8 2.52 8.13 -13.27
CA SER A 8 3.40 7.23 -12.53
C SER A 8 3.53 5.88 -13.24
N ARG A 9 4.68 5.23 -13.05
CA ARG A 9 4.89 3.84 -13.50
C ARG A 9 4.13 2.84 -12.65
N THR A 10 3.71 3.24 -11.45
CA THR A 10 2.93 2.39 -10.57
C THR A 10 1.52 2.24 -11.13
N PRO A 11 1.05 1.02 -11.39
CA PRO A 11 -0.32 0.79 -11.88
C PRO A 11 -1.37 1.41 -10.94
N ILE A 12 -2.50 1.81 -11.50
CA ILE A 12 -3.57 2.46 -10.72
C ILE A 12 -4.06 1.58 -9.58
N TYR A 13 -4.27 0.27 -9.82
CA TYR A 13 -4.73 -0.61 -8.75
C TYR A 13 -3.75 -0.65 -7.57
N GLU A 14 -2.46 -0.61 -7.87
CA GLU A 14 -1.41 -0.63 -6.86
C GLU A 14 -1.38 0.68 -6.07
N GLN A 15 -1.63 1.81 -6.74
CA GLN A 15 -1.76 3.10 -6.06
C GLN A 15 -2.92 3.10 -5.07
N ILE A 16 -4.04 2.47 -5.44
CA ILE A 16 -5.20 2.34 -4.53
C ILE A 16 -4.82 1.51 -3.31
N VAL A 17 -4.17 0.37 -3.53
CA VAL A 17 -3.69 -0.49 -2.43
C VAL A 17 -2.79 0.31 -1.49
N ASN A 18 -1.79 0.98 -2.05
CA ASN A 18 -0.81 1.74 -1.27
C ASN A 18 -1.46 2.87 -0.46
N GLU A 19 -2.42 3.59 -1.04
CA GLU A 19 -3.09 4.68 -0.35
C GLU A 19 -3.95 4.17 0.82
N ILE A 20 -4.69 3.10 0.62
CA ILE A 20 -5.52 2.52 1.70
C ILE A 20 -4.63 1.98 2.82
N GLU A 21 -3.56 1.26 2.48
CA GLU A 21 -2.60 0.78 3.47
C GLU A 21 -2.00 1.93 4.28
N LYS A 22 -1.63 3.01 3.60
CA LYS A 22 -1.08 4.20 4.23
C LYS A 22 -2.07 4.84 5.20
N TYR A 23 -3.33 4.98 4.80
CA TYR A 23 -4.36 5.56 5.66
C TYR A 23 -4.60 4.71 6.91
N VAL A 24 -4.55 3.39 6.77
CA VAL A 24 -4.65 2.49 7.93
C VAL A 24 -3.42 2.65 8.83
N ALA A 25 -2.22 2.65 8.24
CA ALA A 25 -0.97 2.79 8.99
C ALA A 25 -0.90 4.10 9.77
N LEU A 26 -1.44 5.18 9.20
CA LEU A 26 -1.47 6.51 9.83
C LEU A 26 -2.63 6.68 10.82
N GLY A 27 -3.48 5.69 10.96
CA GLY A 27 -4.64 5.76 11.84
C GLY A 27 -5.80 6.61 11.33
N ILE A 28 -5.75 7.00 10.05
CA ILE A 28 -6.84 7.75 9.41
C ILE A 28 -8.04 6.82 9.19
N LEU A 29 -7.77 5.61 8.71
CA LEU A 29 -8.76 4.55 8.64
C LEU A 29 -8.50 3.58 9.78
N LYS A 30 -9.51 3.33 10.59
CA LYS A 30 -9.40 2.50 11.80
C LYS A 30 -10.12 1.18 11.62
N GLU A 31 -9.75 0.20 12.42
CA GLU A 31 -10.42 -1.10 12.43
C GLU A 31 -11.93 -0.90 12.57
N ASN A 32 -12.68 -1.63 11.76
CA ASN A 32 -14.15 -1.58 11.65
C ASN A 32 -14.71 -0.34 10.93
N ASP A 33 -13.87 0.59 10.49
CA ASP A 33 -14.35 1.70 9.65
C ASP A 33 -14.87 1.15 8.33
N LYS A 34 -16.00 1.69 7.88
CA LYS A 34 -16.57 1.37 6.58
C LYS A 34 -15.90 2.21 5.50
N ILE A 35 -15.48 1.56 4.42
CA ILE A 35 -14.95 2.24 3.24
C ILE A 35 -15.92 2.10 2.08
N LEU A 36 -15.70 2.89 1.02
CA LEU A 36 -16.54 2.84 -0.17
C LEU A 36 -16.50 1.45 -0.80
N SER A 37 -17.65 1.02 -1.32
CA SER A 37 -17.72 -0.21 -2.11
C SER A 37 -16.89 -0.05 -3.39
N ILE A 38 -16.63 -1.17 -4.06
CA ILE A 38 -15.91 -1.17 -5.34
C ILE A 38 -16.58 -0.21 -6.33
N ARG A 39 -17.88 -0.31 -6.45
CA ARG A 39 -18.66 0.51 -7.38
C ARG A 39 -18.63 1.98 -7.01
N GLU A 40 -18.79 2.28 -5.72
CA GLU A 40 -18.75 3.65 -5.22
C GLU A 40 -17.39 4.30 -5.44
N LEU A 41 -16.31 3.58 -5.12
CA LEU A 41 -14.96 4.12 -5.30
C LEU A 41 -14.63 4.31 -6.77
N ALA A 42 -15.00 3.36 -7.63
CA ALA A 42 -14.77 3.49 -9.07
C ALA A 42 -15.50 4.71 -9.64
N SER A 43 -16.74 4.91 -9.22
CA SER A 43 -17.52 6.09 -9.63
C SER A 43 -16.87 7.39 -9.12
N ASN A 44 -16.46 7.39 -7.87
CA ASN A 44 -15.82 8.56 -7.24
C ASN A 44 -14.52 8.94 -7.93
N LEU A 45 -13.72 7.96 -8.33
CA LEU A 45 -12.43 8.19 -8.99
C LEU A 45 -12.54 8.31 -10.52
N GLY A 46 -13.69 7.99 -11.09
CA GLY A 46 -13.88 8.01 -12.54
C GLY A 46 -13.07 6.96 -13.27
N ILE A 47 -12.93 5.77 -12.70
CA ILE A 47 -12.14 4.68 -13.28
C ILE A 47 -12.97 3.39 -13.40
N ASN A 48 -12.41 2.41 -14.11
CA ASN A 48 -13.03 1.12 -14.33
C ASN A 48 -13.20 0.37 -12.99
N PRO A 49 -14.42 -0.13 -12.67
CA PRO A 49 -14.65 -0.93 -11.46
C PRO A 49 -13.72 -2.15 -11.34
N ASN A 50 -13.30 -2.74 -12.45
CA ASN A 50 -12.37 -3.88 -12.42
C ASN A 50 -11.03 -3.52 -11.83
N THR A 51 -10.55 -2.30 -12.03
CA THR A 51 -9.31 -1.80 -11.44
C THR A 51 -9.44 -1.71 -9.92
N VAL A 52 -10.56 -1.18 -9.43
CA VAL A 52 -10.85 -1.11 -7.99
C VAL A 52 -11.01 -2.51 -7.42
N LYS A 53 -11.69 -3.39 -8.13
CA LYS A 53 -11.88 -4.78 -7.72
C LYS A 53 -10.54 -5.48 -7.49
N LYS A 54 -9.58 -5.30 -8.41
CA LYS A 54 -8.25 -5.87 -8.28
C LYS A 54 -7.55 -5.37 -7.02
N ALA A 55 -7.64 -4.06 -6.76
CA ALA A 55 -7.06 -3.47 -5.55
C ALA A 55 -7.69 -4.07 -4.28
N TYR A 56 -9.01 -4.18 -4.25
CA TYR A 56 -9.74 -4.71 -3.09
C TYR A 56 -9.44 -6.20 -2.86
N GLU A 57 -9.29 -6.98 -3.93
CA GLU A 57 -8.90 -8.38 -3.81
C GLU A 57 -7.52 -8.53 -3.14
N ILE A 58 -6.57 -7.66 -3.51
CA ILE A 58 -5.24 -7.65 -2.90
C ILE A 58 -5.35 -7.28 -1.41
N LEU A 59 -6.12 -6.24 -1.09
CA LEU A 59 -6.32 -5.81 0.29
C LEU A 59 -7.03 -6.88 1.14
N GLU A 60 -8.00 -7.60 0.57
CA GLU A 60 -8.64 -8.72 1.25
C GLU A 60 -7.67 -9.86 1.51
N ASN A 61 -6.85 -10.20 0.52
CA ASN A 61 -5.85 -11.26 0.67
C ASN A 61 -4.81 -10.93 1.73
N LYS A 62 -4.53 -9.65 1.94
CA LYS A 62 -3.65 -9.18 3.01
C LYS A 62 -4.36 -9.04 4.36
N ASN A 63 -5.64 -9.34 4.42
CA ASN A 63 -6.48 -9.18 5.60
C ASN A 63 -6.57 -7.73 6.10
N ILE A 64 -6.42 -6.76 5.20
CA ILE A 64 -6.55 -5.34 5.53
C ILE A 64 -8.01 -4.92 5.53
N ILE A 65 -8.79 -5.46 4.60
CA ILE A 65 -10.23 -5.21 4.52
C ILE A 65 -11.01 -6.52 4.51
N ILE A 66 -12.28 -6.42 4.79
CA ILE A 66 -13.21 -7.55 4.73
C ILE A 66 -14.56 -7.05 4.19
N SER A 67 -15.17 -7.83 3.30
CA SER A 67 -16.51 -7.53 2.79
C SER A 67 -17.52 -8.37 3.56
N ILE A 68 -18.48 -7.70 4.18
CA ILE A 68 -19.57 -8.34 4.93
C ILE A 68 -20.88 -7.95 4.25
N SER A 69 -21.64 -8.93 3.80
CA SER A 69 -22.84 -8.71 2.98
C SER A 69 -23.85 -7.72 3.57
N THR A 70 -23.97 -7.68 4.90
CA THR A 70 -24.93 -6.80 5.58
C THR A 70 -24.34 -5.47 6.01
N LYS A 71 -23.01 -5.36 6.10
CA LYS A 71 -22.32 -4.17 6.62
C LYS A 71 -21.46 -3.45 5.61
N GLY A 72 -21.19 -4.04 4.44
CA GLY A 72 -20.32 -3.48 3.41
C GLY A 72 -18.86 -3.84 3.61
N THR A 73 -17.98 -3.03 3.09
CA THR A 73 -16.53 -3.25 3.16
C THR A 73 -15.95 -2.50 4.36
N LEU A 74 -15.26 -3.22 5.23
CA LEU A 74 -14.73 -2.69 6.47
C LEU A 74 -13.21 -2.88 6.56
N ILE A 75 -12.55 -1.99 7.27
CA ILE A 75 -11.15 -2.15 7.64
C ILE A 75 -11.05 -3.25 8.70
N LYS A 76 -10.17 -4.22 8.47
CA LYS A 76 -9.99 -5.37 9.36
C LYS A 76 -8.74 -5.28 10.21
N LYS A 77 -7.63 -4.74 9.66
CA LYS A 77 -6.35 -4.65 10.37
C LYS A 77 -6.21 -3.34 11.14
N ASN A 78 -5.50 -3.39 12.27
CA ASN A 78 -5.17 -2.18 13.01
C ASN A 78 -3.92 -1.50 12.41
N ALA A 79 -3.71 -0.23 12.79
CA ALA A 79 -2.65 0.61 12.26
C ALA A 79 -1.25 0.04 12.48
N ASP A 80 -0.97 -0.52 13.66
CA ASP A 80 0.38 -0.97 14.00
C ASP A 80 0.84 -2.12 13.11
N ASN A 81 -0.04 -3.10 12.87
CA ASN A 81 0.30 -4.25 12.02
C ASN A 81 0.56 -3.82 10.58
N VAL A 82 -0.26 -2.92 10.04
CA VAL A 82 -0.10 -2.43 8.67
C VAL A 82 1.16 -1.60 8.55
N LYS A 83 1.43 -0.75 9.53
CA LYS A 83 2.63 0.09 9.56
C LYS A 83 3.90 -0.75 9.53
N ASP A 84 3.97 -1.80 10.35
CA ASP A 84 5.12 -2.69 10.41
C ASP A 84 5.33 -3.41 9.07
N ASP A 85 4.26 -3.88 8.44
CA ASP A 85 4.35 -4.54 7.14
C ASP A 85 4.90 -3.60 6.07
N ILE A 86 4.45 -2.35 6.04
CA ILE A 86 4.94 -1.33 5.10
C ILE A 86 6.42 -1.06 5.32
N ILE A 87 6.81 -0.83 6.57
CA ILE A 87 8.21 -0.55 6.93
C ILE A 87 9.10 -1.73 6.53
N ASN A 88 8.69 -2.95 6.85
CA ASN A 88 9.46 -4.15 6.52
C ASN A 88 9.63 -4.33 5.01
N ASN A 89 8.62 -4.00 4.21
CA ASN A 89 8.73 -4.04 2.77
C ASN A 89 9.73 -3.01 2.24
N TYR A 90 9.72 -1.79 2.78
CA TYR A 90 10.71 -0.78 2.41
C TYR A 90 12.12 -1.19 2.81
N ILE A 91 12.30 -1.77 3.99
CA ILE A 91 13.60 -2.28 4.44
C ILE A 91 14.12 -3.36 3.49
N LYS A 92 13.23 -4.24 3.04
CA LYS A 92 13.57 -5.27 2.05
C LYS A 92 14.05 -4.65 0.74
N ASP A 93 13.35 -3.63 0.26
CA ASP A 93 13.73 -2.91 -0.96
C ASP A 93 15.10 -2.24 -0.81
N ILE A 94 15.34 -1.59 0.33
CA ILE A 94 16.64 -0.97 0.64
C ILE A 94 17.74 -2.03 0.61
N ASN A 95 17.54 -3.16 1.26
CA ASN A 95 18.53 -4.24 1.29
C ASN A 95 18.82 -4.79 -0.11
N ASN A 96 17.82 -4.90 -0.96
CA ASN A 96 18.01 -5.33 -2.34
C ASN A 96 18.85 -4.33 -3.14
N ILE A 97 18.59 -3.04 -2.94
CA ILE A 97 19.36 -1.98 -3.60
C ILE A 97 20.82 -1.99 -3.12
N ILE A 98 21.05 -2.16 -1.82
CA ILE A 98 22.38 -2.27 -1.25
C ILE A 98 23.15 -3.42 -1.89
N LYS A 99 22.50 -4.59 -2.07
CA LYS A 99 23.14 -5.74 -2.72
C LYS A 99 23.56 -5.44 -4.15
N GLU A 100 22.76 -4.67 -4.89
CA GLU A 100 23.12 -4.28 -6.24
C GLU A 100 24.37 -3.38 -6.26
N ILE A 101 24.46 -2.45 -5.32
CA ILE A 101 25.62 -1.57 -5.21
C ILE A 101 26.88 -2.35 -4.79
N GLU A 102 26.72 -3.32 -3.89
CA GLU A 102 27.83 -4.20 -3.45
C GLU A 102 28.45 -4.95 -4.62
N LYS A 103 27.65 -5.33 -5.61
CA LYS A 103 28.15 -5.98 -6.84
C LYS A 103 29.07 -5.08 -7.63
N LEU A 104 29.01 -3.77 -7.44
CA LEU A 104 29.86 -2.80 -8.11
C LEU A 104 31.14 -2.48 -7.32
N GLY A 105 31.35 -3.14 -6.19
CA GLY A 105 32.61 -3.10 -5.46
C GLY A 105 32.63 -2.31 -4.16
N LEU A 106 31.52 -1.66 -3.77
CA LEU A 106 31.46 -0.98 -2.48
C LEU A 106 31.00 -1.96 -1.40
N ASN A 107 31.55 -1.82 -0.19
CA ASN A 107 31.03 -2.56 0.95
C ASN A 107 29.88 -1.77 1.62
N LYS A 108 29.17 -2.43 2.52
CA LYS A 108 28.01 -1.85 3.19
C LYS A 108 28.31 -0.58 3.96
N GLU A 109 29.46 -0.52 4.64
CA GLU A 109 29.86 0.65 5.41
C GLU A 109 30.07 1.87 4.52
N GLU A 110 30.71 1.69 3.37
CA GLU A 110 30.92 2.75 2.39
C GLU A 110 29.60 3.27 1.81
N ILE A 111 28.66 2.36 1.56
CA ILE A 111 27.33 2.71 1.05
C ILE A 111 26.59 3.56 2.08
N ILE A 112 26.59 3.14 3.34
CA ILE A 112 25.92 3.85 4.43
C ILE A 112 26.50 5.24 4.62
N LYS A 113 27.81 5.39 4.54
CA LYS A 113 28.47 6.70 4.64
C LYS A 113 28.00 7.65 3.55
N ARG A 114 27.83 7.17 2.33
CA ARG A 114 27.35 8.00 1.21
C ARG A 114 25.91 8.44 1.40
N ILE A 115 25.06 7.57 1.92
CA ILE A 115 23.67 7.87 2.20
C ILE A 115 23.53 8.93 3.29
N SER A 116 24.37 8.87 4.29
CA SER A 116 24.29 9.71 5.49
C SER A 116 24.79 11.14 5.31
N LYS A 117 25.21 11.51 4.12
CA LYS A 117 25.72 12.87 3.86
C LYS A 117 24.62 13.90 3.70
#